data_2cfc3b6065d3bf5cd7afb87fda374cc4
#
_entry.id   2cfc3b6065d3bf5cd7afb87fda374cc4
#
_cell.length_a   1.000
_cell.length_b   1.000
_cell.length_c   1.000
_cell.angle_alpha   90.00
_cell.angle_beta   90.00
_cell.angle_gamma   90.00
#
_symmetry.space_group_name_H-M   'P 1'
#
loop_
_entity.id
_entity.type
_entity.pdbx_description
1 polymer ?
#
loop_
_entity_poly.entity_id
_entity_poly.type
_entity_poly.pdbx_seq_one_letter_code
_entity_poly.pdbx_strand_id
1 'polypeptide(L)'
;MRRRTDPAAIKERRAAADAGAVFEAAARSLAGALRSKRSLTERLIAAGYAAEHVAAAADRLEDLGIIDDERFARSLVESRDRSRQRGDRALVQELRRRGVGDDVIMRVLADRSTAHGSTGGRAEASDAQERAARAAAAKLRPRGHDPRDEVQRTAQALLRRGFPSSLSWRIARERWAEADAEGGFEAAEDHGAE
;
A
#
# COMPACT_ATOMS: atom_id res chain seq x y z
N MET A 1 -29.78 8.62 29.08
CA MET A 1 -29.41 9.96 28.58
C MET A 1 -27.88 10.04 28.49
N ARG A 2 -27.24 9.81 27.32
CA ARG A 2 -25.77 9.96 27.12
C ARG A 2 -25.48 11.46 27.00
N ARG A 3 -24.79 12.04 27.99
CA ARG A 3 -24.28 13.43 27.90
C ARG A 3 -23.35 13.50 26.67
N ARG A 4 -23.74 14.32 25.69
CA ARG A 4 -22.84 14.70 24.59
C ARG A 4 -21.67 15.45 25.22
N THR A 5 -20.52 14.82 25.31
CA THR A 5 -19.28 15.44 25.81
C THR A 5 -18.88 16.52 24.83
N ASP A 6 -18.75 17.75 25.31
CA ASP A 6 -18.33 18.90 24.51
C ASP A 6 -16.94 18.62 23.87
N PRO A 7 -16.78 18.72 22.55
CA PRO A 7 -15.49 18.52 21.87
C PRO A 7 -14.37 19.44 22.39
N ALA A 8 -14.71 20.68 22.77
CA ALA A 8 -13.76 21.63 23.33
C ALA A 8 -13.24 21.17 24.70
N ALA A 9 -14.12 20.74 25.59
CA ALA A 9 -13.74 20.21 26.89
C ALA A 9 -12.92 18.91 26.80
N ILE A 10 -13.16 18.09 25.76
CA ILE A 10 -12.31 16.92 25.49
C ILE A 10 -10.90 17.34 25.09
N LYS A 11 -10.78 18.35 24.24
CA LYS A 11 -9.48 18.85 23.74
C LYS A 11 -8.68 19.49 24.86
N GLU A 12 -9.30 20.33 25.71
CA GLU A 12 -8.66 20.91 26.89
C GLU A 12 -8.14 19.86 27.87
N ARG A 13 -8.96 18.86 28.19
CA ARG A 13 -8.55 17.75 29.06
C ARG A 13 -7.38 16.95 28.49
N ARG A 14 -7.31 16.79 27.15
CA ARG A 14 -6.20 16.10 26.50
C ARG A 14 -4.94 16.96 26.47
N ALA A 15 -5.05 18.26 26.29
CA ALA A 15 -3.93 19.19 26.36
C ALA A 15 -3.30 19.24 27.76
N ALA A 16 -4.10 19.07 28.81
CA ALA A 16 -3.68 19.00 30.20
C ALA A 16 -3.28 17.59 30.68
N ALA A 17 -3.32 16.58 29.78
CA ALA A 17 -2.95 15.21 30.14
C ALA A 17 -1.45 15.09 30.41
N ASP A 18 -1.10 14.41 31.49
CA ASP A 18 0.29 14.11 31.82
C ASP A 18 0.91 13.04 30.90
N ALA A 19 2.21 12.84 31.00
CA ALA A 19 2.95 11.89 30.16
C ALA A 19 2.44 10.44 30.30
N GLY A 20 1.97 10.05 31.49
CA GLY A 20 1.40 8.72 31.74
C GLY A 20 0.09 8.50 31.00
N ALA A 21 -0.83 9.47 31.08
CA ALA A 21 -2.12 9.42 30.39
C ALA A 21 -1.95 9.42 28.86
N VAL A 22 -0.93 10.16 28.35
CA VAL A 22 -0.59 10.16 26.90
C VAL A 22 -0.01 8.81 26.49
N PHE A 23 0.88 8.22 27.26
CA PHE A 23 1.42 6.89 27.00
C PHE A 23 0.32 5.82 26.92
N GLU A 24 -0.62 5.83 27.87
CA GLU A 24 -1.78 4.95 27.88
C GLU A 24 -2.69 5.16 26.65
N ALA A 25 -2.90 6.41 26.23
CA ALA A 25 -3.67 6.71 25.04
C ALA A 25 -2.98 6.22 23.76
N ALA A 26 -1.65 6.34 23.71
CA ALA A 26 -0.82 5.82 22.63
C ALA A 26 -0.90 4.29 22.54
N ALA A 27 -0.72 3.59 23.66
CA ALA A 27 -0.81 2.14 23.75
C ALA A 27 -2.20 1.63 23.30
N ARG A 28 -3.28 2.26 23.78
CA ARG A 28 -4.66 1.94 23.32
C ARG A 28 -4.85 2.16 21.82
N SER A 29 -4.22 3.20 21.24
CA SER A 29 -4.31 3.46 19.80
C SER A 29 -3.63 2.37 18.97
N LEU A 30 -2.56 1.74 19.48
CA LEU A 30 -1.84 0.64 18.84
C LEU A 30 -2.56 -0.70 19.01
N ALA A 31 -3.26 -0.93 20.12
CA ALA A 31 -4.03 -2.14 20.35
C ALA A 31 -5.12 -2.37 19.28
N GLY A 32 -5.64 -1.30 18.69
CA GLY A 32 -6.68 -1.38 17.65
C GLY A 32 -6.15 -1.52 16.21
N ALA A 33 -4.90 -1.15 15.93
CA ALA A 33 -4.30 -1.25 14.59
C ALA A 33 -2.80 -0.98 14.61
N LEU A 34 -2.05 -1.70 13.79
CA LEU A 34 -0.65 -1.38 13.53
C LEU A 34 -0.52 0.03 12.92
N ARG A 35 0.40 0.82 13.46
CA ARG A 35 0.69 2.19 13.00
C ARG A 35 2.19 2.42 12.98
N SER A 36 2.63 3.27 12.03
CA SER A 36 3.99 3.81 12.10
C SER A 36 4.09 4.83 13.25
N LYS A 37 5.31 5.04 13.75
CA LYS A 37 5.62 6.05 14.77
C LYS A 37 5.04 7.42 14.42
N ARG A 38 5.28 7.88 13.19
CA ARG A 38 4.76 9.15 12.69
C ARG A 38 3.23 9.19 12.65
N SER A 39 2.58 8.14 12.14
CA SER A 39 1.11 8.09 12.04
C SER A 39 0.44 8.10 13.42
N LEU A 40 1.06 7.47 14.42
CA LEU A 40 0.62 7.54 15.81
C LEU A 40 0.75 8.96 16.38
N THR A 41 1.94 9.56 16.22
CA THR A 41 2.25 10.91 16.70
C THR A 41 1.28 11.95 16.11
N GLU A 42 1.12 11.98 14.78
CA GLU A 42 0.20 12.88 14.10
C GLU A 42 -1.25 12.72 14.60
N ARG A 43 -1.68 11.47 14.82
CA ARG A 43 -3.02 11.18 15.32
C ARG A 43 -3.26 11.69 16.74
N LEU A 44 -2.29 11.53 17.63
CA LEU A 44 -2.42 11.98 19.03
C LEU A 44 -2.36 13.51 19.13
N ILE A 45 -1.50 14.16 18.38
CA ILE A 45 -1.44 15.62 18.28
C ILE A 45 -2.76 16.16 17.72
N ALA A 46 -3.28 15.58 16.65
CA ALA A 46 -4.58 15.95 16.07
C ALA A 46 -5.74 15.73 17.07
N ALA A 47 -5.61 14.75 17.97
CA ALA A 47 -6.57 14.51 19.03
C ALA A 47 -6.48 15.53 20.18
N GLY A 48 -5.46 16.40 20.22
CA GLY A 48 -5.29 17.49 21.16
C GLY A 48 -4.32 17.22 22.30
N TYR A 49 -3.53 16.13 22.26
CA TYR A 49 -2.46 15.90 23.24
C TYR A 49 -1.25 16.79 22.98
N ALA A 50 -0.53 17.15 24.06
CA ALA A 50 0.67 17.98 23.98
C ALA A 50 1.79 17.24 23.19
N ALA A 51 2.40 17.95 22.23
CA ALA A 51 3.38 17.35 21.31
C ALA A 51 4.59 16.73 22.01
N GLU A 52 5.08 17.37 23.08
CA GLU A 52 6.21 16.89 23.90
C GLU A 52 5.91 15.54 24.56
N HIS A 53 4.74 15.39 25.19
CA HIS A 53 4.31 14.14 25.81
C HIS A 53 4.05 13.05 24.77
N VAL A 54 3.54 13.42 23.59
CA VAL A 54 3.30 12.49 22.48
C VAL A 54 4.65 11.98 21.94
N ALA A 55 5.64 12.85 21.76
CA ALA A 55 6.98 12.44 21.31
C ALA A 55 7.61 11.47 22.31
N ALA A 56 7.66 11.84 23.60
CA ALA A 56 8.20 10.99 24.65
C ALA A 56 7.48 9.62 24.76
N ALA A 57 6.16 9.60 24.61
CA ALA A 57 5.39 8.37 24.62
C ALA A 57 5.71 7.49 23.38
N ALA A 58 5.86 8.09 22.20
CA ALA A 58 6.19 7.37 20.97
C ALA A 58 7.61 6.78 21.06
N ASP A 59 8.59 7.54 21.54
CA ASP A 59 9.98 7.06 21.71
C ASP A 59 10.01 5.88 22.69
N ARG A 60 9.34 6.00 23.84
CA ARG A 60 9.27 4.92 24.82
C ARG A 60 8.57 3.67 24.28
N LEU A 61 7.54 3.81 23.47
CA LEU A 61 6.85 2.67 22.83
C LEU A 61 7.73 1.99 21.76
N GLU A 62 8.57 2.74 21.08
CA GLU A 62 9.57 2.23 20.14
C GLU A 62 10.68 1.47 20.90
N ASP A 63 11.23 2.04 21.97
CA ASP A 63 12.22 1.38 22.83
C ASP A 63 11.71 0.06 23.41
N LEU A 64 10.41 -0.02 23.70
CA LEU A 64 9.75 -1.24 24.16
C LEU A 64 9.41 -2.22 23.01
N GLY A 65 9.71 -1.89 21.75
CA GLY A 65 9.38 -2.70 20.58
C GLY A 65 7.88 -2.80 20.28
N ILE A 66 7.05 -1.94 20.89
CA ILE A 66 5.60 -1.90 20.66
C ILE A 66 5.30 -1.16 19.34
N ILE A 67 6.07 -0.10 19.06
CA ILE A 67 6.14 0.52 17.74
C ILE A 67 7.29 -0.14 16.99
N ASP A 68 7.00 -0.62 15.80
CA ASP A 68 7.95 -1.22 14.88
C ASP A 68 7.54 -0.84 13.46
N ASP A 69 8.24 0.14 12.89
CA ASP A 69 7.96 0.66 11.55
C ASP A 69 8.27 -0.38 10.47
N GLU A 70 9.19 -1.31 10.71
CA GLU A 70 9.48 -2.40 9.78
C GLU A 70 8.35 -3.42 9.74
N ARG A 71 7.87 -3.83 10.91
CA ARG A 71 6.69 -4.71 11.03
C ARG A 71 5.45 -4.07 10.42
N PHE A 72 5.26 -2.76 10.66
CA PHE A 72 4.18 -2.00 10.02
C PHE A 72 4.32 -2.00 8.50
N ALA A 73 5.51 -1.72 7.97
CA ALA A 73 5.77 -1.67 6.53
C ALA A 73 5.54 -3.04 5.88
N ARG A 74 6.03 -4.13 6.46
CA ARG A 74 5.80 -5.50 5.98
C ARG A 74 4.31 -5.85 5.92
N SER A 75 3.57 -5.58 6.98
CA SER A 75 2.12 -5.82 7.04
C SER A 75 1.36 -5.03 5.98
N LEU A 76 1.76 -3.78 5.73
CA LEU A 76 1.17 -2.94 4.69
C LEU A 76 1.44 -3.51 3.30
N VAL A 77 2.69 -3.88 3.01
CA VAL A 77 3.09 -4.47 1.72
C VAL A 77 2.31 -5.75 1.45
N GLU A 78 2.27 -6.68 2.40
CA GLU A 78 1.50 -7.92 2.29
C GLU A 78 0.01 -7.68 2.05
N SER A 79 -0.59 -6.73 2.77
CA SER A 79 -1.99 -6.35 2.59
C SER A 79 -2.26 -5.81 1.18
N ARG A 80 -1.32 -5.02 0.63
CA ARG A 80 -1.44 -4.48 -0.73
C ARG A 80 -1.23 -5.54 -1.79
N ASP A 81 -0.34 -6.50 -1.57
CA ASP A 81 -0.13 -7.62 -2.48
C ASP A 81 -1.38 -8.50 -2.57
N ARG A 82 -2.03 -8.79 -1.44
CA ARG A 82 -3.28 -9.56 -1.42
C ARG A 82 -4.45 -8.83 -2.07
N SER A 83 -4.58 -7.52 -1.85
CA SER A 83 -5.80 -6.77 -2.23
C SER A 83 -5.70 -6.03 -3.56
N ARG A 84 -4.60 -5.34 -3.81
CA ARG A 84 -4.50 -4.34 -4.90
C ARG A 84 -3.36 -4.54 -5.87
N GLN A 85 -2.44 -5.47 -5.61
CA GLN A 85 -1.24 -5.73 -6.42
C GLN A 85 -0.60 -4.41 -6.89
N ARG A 86 0.11 -3.75 -5.97
CA ARG A 86 0.77 -2.49 -6.25
C ARG A 86 2.23 -2.71 -6.64
N GLY A 87 2.71 -1.90 -7.58
CA GLY A 87 4.13 -1.82 -7.91
C GLY A 87 4.93 -1.10 -6.82
N ASP A 88 6.24 -1.35 -6.77
CA ASP A 88 7.12 -0.83 -5.72
C ASP A 88 7.09 0.68 -5.60
N ARG A 89 7.01 1.40 -6.73
CA ARG A 89 6.91 2.87 -6.72
C ARG A 89 5.70 3.37 -5.92
N ALA A 90 4.56 2.72 -6.05
CA ALA A 90 3.36 3.10 -5.30
C ALA A 90 3.47 2.72 -3.83
N LEU A 91 4.11 1.58 -3.51
CA LEU A 91 4.37 1.14 -2.13
C LEU A 91 5.33 2.09 -1.43
N VAL A 92 6.44 2.48 -2.08
CA VAL A 92 7.39 3.49 -1.56
C VAL A 92 6.65 4.78 -1.22
N GLN A 93 5.84 5.31 -2.14
CA GLN A 93 5.11 6.54 -1.90
C GLN A 93 4.08 6.41 -0.76
N GLU A 94 3.42 5.25 -0.63
CA GLU A 94 2.46 5.02 0.45
C GLU A 94 3.17 4.91 1.81
N LEU A 95 4.28 4.19 1.90
CA LEU A 95 5.09 4.04 3.12
C LEU A 95 5.69 5.38 3.57
N ARG A 96 6.27 6.15 2.63
CA ARG A 96 6.76 7.52 2.91
C ARG A 96 5.66 8.44 3.46
N ARG A 97 4.47 8.41 2.87
CA ARG A 97 3.31 9.16 3.39
C ARG A 97 2.89 8.73 4.78
N ARG A 98 3.16 7.47 5.15
CA ARG A 98 2.93 6.95 6.50
C ARG A 98 4.09 7.23 7.45
N GLY A 99 5.17 7.86 6.96
CA GLY A 99 6.31 8.29 7.73
C GLY A 99 7.31 7.18 8.06
N VAL A 100 7.29 6.09 7.31
CA VAL A 100 8.33 5.06 7.37
C VAL A 100 9.60 5.58 6.72
N GLY A 101 10.76 5.34 7.36
CA GLY A 101 12.08 5.74 6.86
C GLY A 101 12.47 5.01 5.58
N ASP A 102 13.25 5.67 4.72
CA ASP A 102 13.64 5.11 3.42
C ASP A 102 14.51 3.83 3.56
N ASP A 103 15.33 3.74 4.60
CA ASP A 103 16.12 2.56 4.92
C ASP A 103 15.25 1.33 5.24
N VAL A 104 14.19 1.52 6.03
CA VAL A 104 13.20 0.48 6.33
C VAL A 104 12.43 0.09 5.06
N ILE A 105 12.01 1.08 4.26
CA ILE A 105 11.29 0.83 3.01
C ILE A 105 12.13 -0.03 2.07
N MET A 106 13.40 0.31 1.90
CA MET A 106 14.31 -0.43 1.01
C MET A 106 14.53 -1.87 1.48
N ARG A 107 14.72 -2.08 2.81
CA ARG A 107 14.84 -3.44 3.38
C ARG A 107 13.57 -4.26 3.11
N VAL A 108 12.41 -3.74 3.44
CA VAL A 108 11.14 -4.46 3.30
C VAL A 108 10.82 -4.80 1.85
N LEU A 109 11.15 -3.92 0.91
CA LEU A 109 10.95 -4.21 -0.51
C LEU A 109 12.00 -5.20 -1.07
N ALA A 110 13.22 -5.18 -0.55
CA ALA A 110 14.22 -6.21 -0.86
C ALA A 110 13.77 -7.59 -0.36
N ASP A 111 13.30 -7.68 0.89
CA ASP A 111 12.79 -8.92 1.47
C ASP A 111 11.54 -9.45 0.74
N ARG A 112 10.69 -8.56 0.23
CA ARG A 112 9.53 -8.93 -0.60
C ARG A 112 9.96 -9.74 -1.82
N SER A 113 11.13 -9.44 -2.38
CA SER A 113 11.68 -10.16 -3.53
C SER A 113 12.19 -11.55 -3.15
N THR A 114 12.79 -11.71 -1.98
CA THR A 114 13.39 -12.98 -1.53
C THR A 114 12.39 -13.96 -0.92
N ALA A 115 11.32 -13.50 -0.31
CA ALA A 115 10.32 -14.32 0.39
C ALA A 115 9.56 -15.33 -0.51
N HIS A 116 9.76 -15.29 -1.83
CA HIS A 116 9.14 -16.19 -2.80
C HIS A 116 10.10 -17.19 -3.46
N GLY A 117 11.18 -17.54 -2.78
CA GLY A 117 11.93 -18.77 -3.05
C GLY A 117 13.05 -18.67 -4.06
N SER A 118 13.76 -17.56 -4.12
CA SER A 118 14.96 -17.45 -4.96
C SER A 118 16.11 -16.78 -4.19
N THR A 119 17.30 -17.29 -4.38
CA THR A 119 18.53 -16.85 -3.70
C THR A 119 19.29 -15.88 -4.61
N GLY A 120 19.12 -14.57 -4.43
CA GLY A 120 20.09 -13.58 -4.98
C GLY A 120 19.54 -12.45 -5.87
N GLY A 121 19.51 -11.24 -5.38
CA GLY A 121 19.80 -10.06 -6.14
C GLY A 121 18.67 -9.36 -6.94
N ARG A 122 19.08 -8.41 -7.74
CA ARG A 122 18.25 -7.47 -8.53
C ARG A 122 17.27 -8.14 -9.52
N ALA A 123 17.55 -9.36 -9.95
CA ALA A 123 16.70 -10.14 -10.85
C ALA A 123 15.39 -10.57 -10.16
N GLU A 124 15.42 -10.85 -8.89
CA GLU A 124 14.32 -11.40 -8.10
C GLU A 124 13.31 -10.35 -7.65
N ALA A 125 13.77 -9.12 -7.37
CA ALA A 125 12.88 -7.97 -7.18
C ALA A 125 12.04 -7.76 -8.47
N SER A 126 12.62 -8.06 -9.64
CA SER A 126 11.93 -8.06 -10.92
C SER A 126 10.83 -9.11 -10.97
N ASP A 127 11.06 -10.33 -10.48
CA ASP A 127 10.12 -11.44 -10.58
C ASP A 127 8.89 -11.27 -9.68
N ALA A 128 9.07 -10.79 -8.43
CA ALA A 128 7.96 -10.49 -7.54
C ALA A 128 7.08 -9.37 -8.11
N GLN A 129 7.72 -8.35 -8.66
CA GLN A 129 7.04 -7.23 -9.29
C GLN A 129 6.32 -7.65 -10.57
N GLU A 130 6.91 -8.56 -11.35
CA GLU A 130 6.31 -9.14 -12.54
C GLU A 130 5.08 -9.98 -12.20
N ARG A 131 5.16 -10.88 -11.22
CA ARG A 131 4.00 -11.65 -10.73
C ARG A 131 2.87 -10.74 -10.27
N ALA A 132 3.18 -9.69 -9.51
CA ALA A 132 2.19 -8.71 -9.07
C ALA A 132 1.56 -7.95 -10.25
N ALA A 133 2.34 -7.62 -11.28
CA ALA A 133 1.86 -6.95 -12.47
C ALA A 133 0.94 -7.86 -13.31
N ARG A 134 1.32 -9.14 -13.50
CA ARG A 134 0.47 -10.15 -14.19
C ARG A 134 -0.85 -10.36 -13.44
N ALA A 135 -0.81 -10.54 -12.12
CA ALA A 135 -2.00 -10.67 -11.30
C ALA A 135 -2.89 -9.41 -11.32
N ALA A 136 -2.28 -8.22 -11.39
CA ALA A 136 -3.01 -6.96 -11.55
C ALA A 136 -3.66 -6.84 -12.92
N ALA A 137 -2.96 -7.26 -13.98
CA ALA A 137 -3.48 -7.26 -15.34
C ALA A 137 -4.64 -8.25 -15.50
N ALA A 138 -4.54 -9.46 -14.93
CA ALA A 138 -5.58 -10.49 -14.99
C ALA A 138 -6.92 -10.05 -14.42
N LYS A 139 -6.93 -9.12 -13.44
CA LYS A 139 -8.17 -8.57 -12.87
C LYS A 139 -8.83 -7.48 -13.72
N LEU A 140 -8.17 -7.02 -14.78
CA LEU A 140 -8.76 -6.03 -15.68
C LEU A 140 -9.68 -6.73 -16.68
N ARG A 141 -10.94 -6.34 -16.71
CA ARG A 141 -11.88 -6.86 -17.72
C ARG A 141 -11.67 -6.13 -19.05
N PRO A 142 -11.65 -6.84 -20.18
CA PRO A 142 -11.69 -6.22 -21.51
C PRO A 142 -12.92 -5.31 -21.66
N ARG A 143 -12.75 -4.20 -22.36
CA ARG A 143 -13.85 -3.24 -22.59
C ARG A 143 -14.02 -2.84 -24.06
N GLY A 144 -13.06 -3.18 -24.90
CA GLY A 144 -13.05 -2.84 -26.31
C GLY A 144 -12.79 -4.04 -27.21
N HIS A 145 -12.97 -3.84 -28.49
CA HIS A 145 -12.73 -4.84 -29.50
C HIS A 145 -11.40 -4.67 -30.23
N ASP A 146 -10.76 -3.48 -30.08
CA ASP A 146 -9.43 -3.24 -30.64
C ASP A 146 -8.32 -3.69 -29.68
N PRO A 147 -7.49 -4.67 -30.09
CA PRO A 147 -6.35 -5.12 -29.30
C PRO A 147 -5.39 -4.00 -28.89
N ARG A 148 -5.19 -2.99 -29.76
CA ARG A 148 -4.27 -1.86 -29.49
C ARG A 148 -4.76 -1.00 -28.35
N ASP A 149 -6.06 -0.70 -28.32
CA ASP A 149 -6.68 0.10 -27.26
C ASP A 149 -6.62 -0.63 -25.92
N GLU A 150 -6.81 -1.94 -25.92
CA GLU A 150 -6.75 -2.74 -24.71
C GLU A 150 -5.32 -2.90 -24.16
N VAL A 151 -4.32 -3.04 -25.03
CA VAL A 151 -2.91 -3.00 -24.63
C VAL A 151 -2.58 -1.67 -23.98
N GLN A 152 -2.96 -0.56 -24.62
CA GLN A 152 -2.73 0.77 -24.08
C GLN A 152 -3.43 0.97 -22.72
N ARG A 153 -4.67 0.57 -22.61
CA ARG A 153 -5.48 0.66 -21.39
C ARG A 153 -4.88 -0.17 -20.25
N THR A 154 -4.48 -1.40 -20.56
CA THR A 154 -3.84 -2.30 -19.59
C THR A 154 -2.52 -1.73 -19.11
N ALA A 155 -1.65 -1.28 -20.02
CA ALA A 155 -0.38 -0.65 -19.68
C ALA A 155 -0.58 0.59 -18.79
N GLN A 156 -1.49 1.48 -19.14
CA GLN A 156 -1.80 2.65 -18.34
C GLN A 156 -2.36 2.30 -16.96
N ALA A 157 -3.18 1.26 -16.85
CA ALA A 157 -3.70 0.79 -15.56
C ALA A 157 -2.59 0.27 -14.64
N LEU A 158 -1.59 -0.42 -15.19
CA LEU A 158 -0.40 -0.88 -14.46
C LEU A 158 0.50 0.30 -14.06
N LEU A 159 0.73 1.25 -14.95
CA LEU A 159 1.49 2.49 -14.64
C LEU A 159 0.86 3.25 -13.47
N ARG A 160 -0.46 3.43 -13.45
CA ARG A 160 -1.17 4.07 -12.32
C ARG A 160 -1.04 3.29 -11.01
N ARG A 161 -0.81 1.98 -11.07
CA ARG A 161 -0.54 1.14 -9.90
C ARG A 161 0.93 1.18 -9.46
N GLY A 162 1.79 1.92 -10.16
CA GLY A 162 3.20 2.14 -9.81
C GLY A 162 4.15 1.09 -10.32
N PHE A 163 3.76 0.30 -11.33
CA PHE A 163 4.68 -0.62 -12.01
C PHE A 163 5.58 0.15 -12.99
N PRO A 164 6.83 -0.34 -13.25
CA PRO A 164 7.73 0.24 -14.24
C PRO A 164 7.11 0.25 -15.64
N SER A 165 7.47 1.26 -16.45
CA SER A 165 6.91 1.43 -17.79
C SER A 165 7.22 0.23 -18.69
N SER A 166 8.49 -0.21 -18.74
CA SER A 166 8.91 -1.38 -19.53
C SER A 166 8.11 -2.64 -19.19
N LEU A 167 7.95 -2.91 -17.89
CA LEU A 167 7.17 -4.04 -17.40
C LEU A 167 5.69 -3.90 -17.76
N SER A 168 5.11 -2.73 -17.57
CA SER A 168 3.69 -2.47 -17.82
C SER A 168 3.30 -2.71 -19.29
N TRP A 169 4.13 -2.23 -20.22
CA TRP A 169 3.92 -2.43 -21.66
C TRP A 169 4.19 -3.87 -22.09
N ARG A 170 5.19 -4.54 -21.51
CA ARG A 170 5.49 -5.95 -21.78
C ARG A 170 4.31 -6.83 -21.37
N ILE A 171 3.86 -6.74 -20.13
CA ILE A 171 2.74 -7.52 -19.61
C ILE A 171 1.43 -7.24 -20.37
N ALA A 172 1.18 -5.99 -20.75
CA ALA A 172 0.01 -5.65 -21.53
C ALA A 172 0.00 -6.33 -22.89
N ARG A 173 1.13 -6.36 -23.59
CA ARG A 173 1.26 -7.04 -24.90
C ARG A 173 1.17 -8.56 -24.78
N GLU A 174 1.86 -9.16 -23.80
CA GLU A 174 1.82 -10.61 -23.57
C GLU A 174 0.40 -11.08 -23.33
N ARG A 175 -0.34 -10.40 -22.46
CA ARG A 175 -1.72 -10.74 -22.15
C ARG A 175 -2.64 -10.72 -23.36
N TRP A 176 -2.44 -9.78 -24.29
CA TRP A 176 -3.24 -9.68 -25.50
C TRP A 176 -2.85 -10.69 -26.56
N ALA A 177 -1.58 -11.01 -26.67
CA ALA A 177 -1.11 -12.09 -27.54
C ALA A 177 -1.66 -13.46 -27.10
N GLU A 178 -1.75 -13.71 -25.81
CA GLU A 178 -2.35 -14.92 -25.24
C GLU A 178 -3.87 -14.97 -25.51
N ALA A 179 -4.59 -13.87 -25.34
CA ALA A 179 -6.02 -13.79 -25.59
C ALA A 179 -6.38 -13.96 -27.08
N ASP A 180 -5.54 -13.45 -27.97
CA ASP A 180 -5.70 -13.60 -29.44
C ASP A 180 -5.44 -15.06 -29.87
N ALA A 181 -4.44 -15.70 -29.27
CA ALA A 181 -4.10 -17.10 -29.53
C ALA A 181 -5.16 -18.11 -29.02
N GLU A 182 -5.88 -17.77 -27.95
CA GLU A 182 -6.96 -18.58 -27.37
C GLU A 182 -8.30 -18.42 -28.13
N GLY A 183 -8.34 -17.67 -29.23
CA GLY A 183 -9.53 -17.52 -30.08
C GLY A 183 -10.63 -16.68 -29.47
N GLY A 184 -10.31 -15.80 -28.50
CA GLY A 184 -11.26 -14.96 -27.80
C GLY A 184 -11.82 -13.77 -28.57
N PHE A 185 -11.62 -13.69 -29.90
CA PHE A 185 -12.15 -12.65 -30.75
C PHE A 185 -12.92 -13.27 -31.90
N GLU A 186 -14.12 -13.79 -31.66
CA GLU A 186 -15.08 -13.92 -32.73
C GLU A 186 -15.41 -12.50 -33.26
N ALA A 187 -14.91 -12.21 -34.45
CA ALA A 187 -15.37 -11.09 -35.20
C ALA A 187 -16.90 -11.24 -35.30
N ALA A 188 -17.63 -10.29 -34.75
CA ALA A 188 -19.04 -10.15 -35.02
C ALA A 188 -19.14 -9.93 -36.54
N GLU A 189 -19.44 -10.99 -37.27
CA GLU A 189 -19.79 -10.88 -38.68
C GLU A 189 -21.00 -9.95 -38.76
N ASP A 190 -20.73 -8.82 -39.38
CA ASP A 190 -21.71 -7.84 -39.82
C ASP A 190 -22.76 -8.56 -40.74
N HIS A 191 -23.85 -8.99 -40.17
CA HIS A 191 -25.03 -9.36 -40.96
C HIS A 191 -25.76 -8.06 -41.30
N GLY A 192 -25.12 -7.32 -42.21
CA GLY A 192 -25.75 -6.27 -42.97
C GLY A 192 -26.65 -6.84 -44.00
N ALA A 193 -27.87 -6.42 -43.92
CA ALA A 193 -28.84 -6.09 -44.98
C ALA A 193 -29.18 -7.14 -46.06
N GLU A 194 -30.41 -7.56 -46.07
CA GLU A 194 -31.29 -7.44 -47.23
C GLU A 194 -32.68 -6.99 -46.77
#